data_142f03be2ebab839ad20a48504dd9e31
#
_entry.id   142f03be2ebab839ad20a48504dd9e31
#
_cell.length_a   1.000
_cell.length_b   1.000
_cell.length_c   1.000
_cell.angle_alpha   90.00
_cell.angle_beta   90.00
_cell.angle_gamma   90.00
#
_symmetry.space_group_name_H-M   'P 1'
#
loop_
_entity.id
_entity.type
_entity.pdbx_description
1 polymer ?
#
loop_
_entity_poly.entity_id
_entity_poly.type
_entity_poly.pdbx_seq_one_letter_code
_entity_poly.pdbx_strand_id
1 'polypeptide(L)'
;MAFKSDIEIAHEATPKPIHEIADKLSIKDDYVESYGKYKAKIDYNILDEYSDKEDGKLILVTAINPTPAGEGKTTTTVGLGDALSRLGKKSIIALREPSLGPVFGVKGGAAGGGYAQVIPMEDINLHFTGDIHAVTTANNLIAALLDNHIQQGNSLRIDNRRIIWKRCLDMNDRQLRFIVNGLGGKPNGTPREDGFDISVASEIMAVLCLSNDLDDLKQKVGKIIVAYDYDGNPVTVADLKGQGAVAALLKDALKPNLVQTLENTPAFIHGGPFANIAHGCNSIMATKIALKLGDYVVTEAGFGADLGAEKFIDIKCRISGLKPDAVVIVATARALKLHGGALKEELNKENMDALEKGIENLLKHVENVNNVFGLPAVVAINRFPTDTEKELAYIKDRCNELGVNAILSEVWAKGGEGGIALAEEVIRVIEEGQSNFKYAYDVNLPIKEKIEIIAKNVYGADGVDYVANSSKQIEELESLGYGNLPICMAKTQYSLSDDPKKLGRPKNFRITVRNVKPSIGAGFIVALTGEIMTMPGLPKKPAAEVIDVDRTGRIYGLF
;
A
#
# COMPACT_ATOMS: atom_id res chain seq x y z
N MET A 1 24.13 24.74 -7.85
CA MET A 1 24.35 24.07 -6.56
C MET A 1 23.84 22.65 -6.69
N ALA A 2 24.56 21.65 -6.23
CA ALA A 2 24.04 20.29 -6.17
C ALA A 2 22.90 20.27 -5.12
N PHE A 3 21.78 19.62 -5.41
CA PHE A 3 20.72 19.41 -4.43
C PHE A 3 21.23 18.43 -3.36
N LYS A 4 20.87 18.67 -2.10
CA LYS A 4 21.14 17.73 -1.01
C LYS A 4 20.34 16.45 -1.24
N SER A 5 20.90 15.31 -0.84
CA SER A 5 20.15 14.03 -0.79
C SER A 5 19.10 14.05 0.30
N ASP A 6 18.11 13.16 0.21
CA ASP A 6 17.02 13.08 1.17
C ASP A 6 17.54 12.81 2.60
N ILE A 7 18.57 11.94 2.74
CA ILE A 7 19.17 11.65 4.05
C ILE A 7 19.96 12.84 4.61
N GLU A 8 20.63 13.63 3.75
CA GLU A 8 21.32 14.85 4.20
C GLU A 8 20.33 15.88 4.75
N ILE A 9 19.17 16.05 4.10
CA ILE A 9 18.09 16.93 4.56
C ILE A 9 17.54 16.41 5.90
N ALA A 10 17.31 15.11 6.02
CA ALA A 10 16.83 14.49 7.25
C ALA A 10 17.79 14.65 8.43
N HIS A 11 19.12 14.53 8.19
CA HIS A 11 20.14 14.73 9.20
C HIS A 11 20.26 16.18 9.71
N GLU A 12 19.89 17.15 8.91
CA GLU A 12 19.89 18.58 9.31
C GLU A 12 18.65 18.96 10.12
N ALA A 13 17.63 18.11 10.10
CA ALA A 13 16.41 18.34 10.84
C ALA A 13 16.63 18.28 12.36
N THR A 14 15.87 19.08 13.10
CA THR A 14 15.80 19.03 14.55
C THR A 14 14.42 18.52 14.96
N PRO A 15 14.24 17.18 15.10
CA PRO A 15 12.94 16.63 15.47
C PRO A 15 12.57 17.01 16.90
N LYS A 16 11.29 17.24 17.14
CA LYS A 16 10.74 17.44 18.48
C LYS A 16 10.64 16.10 19.21
N PRO A 17 10.75 16.11 20.56
CA PRO A 17 10.40 14.92 21.34
C PRO A 17 8.99 14.44 21.00
N ILE A 18 8.81 13.11 20.95
CA ILE A 18 7.54 12.54 20.46
C ILE A 18 6.34 12.90 21.34
N HIS A 19 6.53 13.13 22.62
CA HIS A 19 5.48 13.57 23.53
C HIS A 19 4.94 14.96 23.12
N GLU A 20 5.78 15.89 22.64
CA GLU A 20 5.31 17.18 22.12
C GLU A 20 4.44 17.02 20.86
N ILE A 21 4.69 15.97 20.07
CA ILE A 21 3.85 15.65 18.89
C ILE A 21 2.52 15.01 19.35
N ALA A 22 2.55 14.14 20.36
CA ALA A 22 1.35 13.58 20.95
C ALA A 22 0.47 14.67 21.61
N ASP A 23 1.09 15.62 22.31
CA ASP A 23 0.41 16.78 22.93
C ASP A 23 -0.33 17.63 21.90
N LYS A 24 0.26 17.86 20.70
CA LYS A 24 -0.43 18.55 19.59
C LYS A 24 -1.73 17.88 19.19
N LEU A 25 -1.80 16.55 19.32
CA LEU A 25 -2.98 15.76 19.03
C LEU A 25 -3.91 15.61 20.24
N SER A 26 -3.50 16.11 21.41
CA SER A 26 -4.20 15.97 22.70
C SER A 26 -4.32 14.49 23.13
N ILE A 27 -3.32 13.68 22.79
CA ILE A 27 -3.24 12.29 23.22
C ILE A 27 -2.75 12.26 24.67
N LYS A 28 -3.48 11.57 25.55
CA LYS A 28 -3.06 11.39 26.95
C LYS A 28 -1.85 10.43 27.02
N ASP A 29 -0.96 10.67 27.99
CA ASP A 29 0.25 9.86 28.18
C ASP A 29 -0.02 8.36 28.34
N ASP A 30 -1.16 7.97 28.92
CA ASP A 30 -1.57 6.57 29.09
C ASP A 30 -1.71 5.80 27.75
N TYR A 31 -1.89 6.52 26.63
CA TYR A 31 -1.97 5.93 25.29
C TYR A 31 -0.66 6.01 24.50
N VAL A 32 0.41 6.58 25.09
CA VAL A 32 1.69 6.82 24.39
C VAL A 32 2.77 5.88 24.91
N GLU A 33 3.18 4.92 24.11
CA GLU A 33 4.33 4.06 24.42
C GLU A 33 5.57 4.53 23.68
N SER A 34 6.51 5.17 24.39
CA SER A 34 7.75 5.70 23.77
C SER A 34 8.66 4.59 23.25
N TYR A 35 9.08 4.71 22.00
CA TYR A 35 10.11 3.91 21.34
C TYR A 35 11.34 4.79 21.06
N GLY A 36 11.99 5.25 22.14
CA GLY A 36 13.03 6.27 22.09
C GLY A 36 12.45 7.70 22.10
N LYS A 37 13.27 8.68 21.66
CA LYS A 37 12.94 10.10 21.82
C LYS A 37 11.95 10.63 20.77
N TYR A 38 11.93 10.04 19.56
CA TYR A 38 11.32 10.64 18.38
C TYR A 38 10.24 9.78 17.74
N LYS A 39 9.88 8.66 18.34
CA LYS A 39 8.83 7.74 17.87
C LYS A 39 8.11 7.11 19.05
N ALA A 40 6.84 6.79 18.87
CA ALA A 40 6.01 6.12 19.87
C ALA A 40 4.99 5.20 19.21
N LYS A 41 4.50 4.21 19.92
CA LYS A 41 3.27 3.51 19.56
C LYS A 41 2.09 4.16 20.28
N ILE A 42 0.95 4.20 19.60
CA ILE A 42 -0.30 4.70 20.17
C ILE A 42 -1.24 3.53 20.43
N ASP A 43 -1.69 3.42 21.67
CA ASP A 43 -2.61 2.37 22.07
C ASP A 43 -3.96 2.54 21.36
N TYR A 44 -4.45 1.48 20.72
CA TYR A 44 -5.69 1.51 19.95
C TYR A 44 -6.95 1.68 20.80
N ASN A 45 -6.89 1.43 22.12
CA ASN A 45 -7.99 1.69 23.03
C ASN A 45 -8.35 3.19 23.12
N ILE A 46 -7.51 4.08 22.59
CA ILE A 46 -7.83 5.49 22.41
C ILE A 46 -9.11 5.70 21.58
N LEU A 47 -9.45 4.75 20.68
CA LEU A 47 -10.67 4.82 19.88
C LEU A 47 -11.93 4.73 20.73
N ASP A 48 -11.90 4.02 21.86
CA ASP A 48 -13.03 3.92 22.77
C ASP A 48 -13.30 5.27 23.45
N GLU A 49 -12.23 5.98 23.85
CA GLU A 49 -12.35 7.31 24.46
C GLU A 49 -12.90 8.36 23.49
N TYR A 50 -12.52 8.26 22.22
CA TYR A 50 -12.96 9.21 21.18
C TYR A 50 -14.12 8.69 20.32
N SER A 51 -14.84 7.65 20.77
CA SER A 51 -15.93 7.03 20.01
C SER A 51 -17.00 8.03 19.55
N ASP A 52 -17.39 8.96 20.44
CA ASP A 52 -18.42 9.97 20.19
C ASP A 52 -17.93 11.18 19.37
N LYS A 53 -16.62 11.28 19.11
CA LYS A 53 -16.07 12.38 18.32
C LYS A 53 -16.33 12.12 16.83
N GLU A 54 -16.77 13.15 16.11
CA GLU A 54 -16.88 13.09 14.66
C GLU A 54 -15.52 12.87 14.01
N ASP A 55 -15.51 12.12 12.91
CA ASP A 55 -14.32 11.88 12.12
C ASP A 55 -13.90 13.14 11.35
N GLY A 56 -12.61 13.38 11.25
CA GLY A 56 -12.05 14.36 10.34
C GLY A 56 -12.23 13.98 8.86
N LYS A 57 -11.80 14.85 7.95
CA LYS A 57 -11.89 14.65 6.50
C LYS A 57 -10.77 13.73 6.00
N LEU A 58 -11.13 12.71 5.25
CA LEU A 58 -10.20 11.72 4.69
C LEU A 58 -9.83 12.07 3.25
N ILE A 59 -8.54 12.35 3.01
CA ILE A 59 -7.98 12.65 1.69
C ILE A 59 -7.13 11.46 1.26
N LEU A 60 -7.49 10.85 0.14
CA LEU A 60 -6.71 9.77 -0.48
C LEU A 60 -5.78 10.34 -1.55
N VAL A 61 -4.47 10.14 -1.39
CA VAL A 61 -3.48 10.44 -2.43
C VAL A 61 -3.16 9.18 -3.22
N THR A 62 -3.31 9.26 -4.53
CA THR A 62 -2.96 8.21 -5.50
C THR A 62 -2.18 8.81 -6.65
N ALA A 63 -1.94 8.07 -7.72
CA ALA A 63 -1.20 8.56 -8.88
C ALA A 63 -1.71 7.94 -10.19
N ILE A 64 -1.18 8.42 -11.29
CA ILE A 64 -1.22 7.72 -12.58
C ILE A 64 -0.44 6.40 -12.52
N ASN A 65 -0.50 5.55 -13.56
CA ASN A 65 0.33 4.36 -13.60
C ASN A 65 1.81 4.72 -13.44
N PRO A 66 2.54 4.05 -12.50
CA PRO A 66 3.91 4.43 -12.17
C PRO A 66 4.90 4.22 -13.30
N THR A 67 5.94 5.03 -13.29
CA THR A 67 7.11 4.90 -14.16
C THR A 67 8.35 4.49 -13.33
N PRO A 68 9.44 4.06 -13.96
CA PRO A 68 10.66 3.73 -13.24
C PRO A 68 11.24 4.90 -12.42
N ALA A 69 10.90 6.15 -12.76
CA ALA A 69 11.37 7.33 -12.04
C ALA A 69 10.55 7.64 -10.76
N GLY A 70 9.36 7.06 -10.63
CA GLY A 70 8.39 7.38 -9.60
C GLY A 70 7.68 8.73 -9.83
N GLU A 71 6.48 8.88 -9.29
CA GLU A 71 5.63 10.08 -9.49
C GLU A 71 5.67 11.04 -8.30
N GLY A 72 6.33 10.67 -7.19
CA GLY A 72 6.42 11.48 -5.97
C GLY A 72 5.15 11.48 -5.13
N LYS A 73 4.41 10.38 -5.12
CA LYS A 73 3.16 10.22 -4.38
C LYS A 73 3.33 10.46 -2.88
N THR A 74 4.26 9.76 -2.23
CA THR A 74 4.51 9.93 -0.79
C THR A 74 4.99 11.34 -0.47
N THR A 75 5.88 11.90 -1.29
CA THR A 75 6.33 13.30 -1.17
C THR A 75 5.15 14.28 -1.25
N THR A 76 4.21 14.07 -2.19
CA THR A 76 2.99 14.89 -2.30
C THR A 76 2.08 14.69 -1.08
N THR A 77 1.95 13.46 -0.57
CA THR A 77 1.14 13.16 0.63
C THR A 77 1.66 13.90 1.85
N VAL A 78 2.98 13.85 2.07
CA VAL A 78 3.64 14.54 3.20
C VAL A 78 3.52 16.05 3.02
N GLY A 79 3.88 16.57 1.86
CA GLY A 79 3.82 18.02 1.60
C GLY A 79 2.40 18.59 1.66
N LEU A 80 1.38 17.84 1.25
CA LEU A 80 -0.02 18.24 1.41
C LEU A 80 -0.42 18.29 2.90
N GLY A 81 0.00 17.30 3.70
CA GLY A 81 -0.22 17.30 5.14
C GLY A 81 0.43 18.51 5.82
N ASP A 82 1.68 18.83 5.46
CA ASP A 82 2.39 20.00 5.96
C ASP A 82 1.71 21.31 5.50
N ALA A 83 1.24 21.39 4.25
CA ALA A 83 0.52 22.55 3.73
C ALA A 83 -0.80 22.79 4.47
N LEU A 84 -1.58 21.73 4.72
CA LEU A 84 -2.80 21.84 5.54
C LEU A 84 -2.49 22.35 6.96
N SER A 85 -1.40 21.88 7.58
CA SER A 85 -0.95 22.38 8.88
C SER A 85 -0.56 23.85 8.83
N ARG A 86 0.11 24.30 7.76
CA ARG A 86 0.44 25.72 7.54
C ARG A 86 -0.80 26.62 7.38
N LEU A 87 -1.89 26.06 6.83
CA LEU A 87 -3.20 26.73 6.75
C LEU A 87 -3.98 26.69 8.08
N GLY A 88 -3.35 26.25 9.17
CA GLY A 88 -3.95 26.20 10.50
C GLY A 88 -4.92 25.06 10.73
N LYS A 89 -4.96 24.06 9.83
CA LYS A 89 -5.78 22.86 10.01
C LYS A 89 -5.04 21.85 10.89
N LYS A 90 -5.76 21.10 11.73
CA LYS A 90 -5.21 19.99 12.48
C LYS A 90 -5.05 18.78 11.53
N SER A 91 -3.94 18.76 10.80
CA SER A 91 -3.63 17.74 9.79
C SER A 91 -2.84 16.59 10.39
N ILE A 92 -3.16 15.37 9.97
CA ILE A 92 -2.43 14.15 10.31
C ILE A 92 -2.17 13.36 9.01
N ILE A 93 -0.98 12.80 8.90
CA ILE A 93 -0.59 11.98 7.75
C ILE A 93 -0.63 10.50 8.18
N ALA A 94 -1.12 9.61 7.31
CA ALA A 94 -1.12 8.17 7.55
C ALA A 94 -0.48 7.42 6.39
N LEU A 95 0.67 6.80 6.63
CA LEU A 95 1.52 6.15 5.62
C LEU A 95 1.75 4.67 5.91
N ARG A 96 2.26 3.96 4.90
CA ARG A 96 2.74 2.60 5.06
C ARG A 96 4.16 2.57 5.63
N GLU A 97 4.45 1.50 6.39
CA GLU A 97 5.80 1.17 6.82
C GLU A 97 6.59 0.54 5.65
N PRO A 98 7.83 0.97 5.37
CA PRO A 98 8.65 0.38 4.33
C PRO A 98 9.20 -0.99 4.74
N SER A 99 9.34 -1.89 3.76
CA SER A 99 9.97 -3.20 3.90
C SER A 99 11.46 -3.10 3.57
N LEU A 100 12.29 -3.85 4.29
CA LEU A 100 13.76 -3.86 4.11
C LEU A 100 14.18 -4.32 2.70
N GLY A 101 13.48 -5.30 2.13
CA GLY A 101 13.82 -5.79 0.79
C GLY A 101 13.88 -4.70 -0.27
N PRO A 102 12.83 -3.89 -0.48
CA PRO A 102 12.85 -2.73 -1.36
C PRO A 102 13.92 -1.69 -0.98
N VAL A 103 14.12 -1.41 0.30
CA VAL A 103 15.11 -0.43 0.79
C VAL A 103 16.53 -0.82 0.38
N PHE A 104 16.91 -2.08 0.57
CA PHE A 104 18.23 -2.59 0.17
C PHE A 104 18.28 -3.01 -1.31
N GLY A 105 17.15 -3.02 -2.03
CA GLY A 105 17.02 -3.42 -3.42
C GLY A 105 17.21 -2.29 -4.42
N VAL A 106 16.10 -1.71 -4.86
CA VAL A 106 16.09 -0.79 -6.03
C VAL A 106 15.84 0.65 -5.63
N LYS A 107 15.15 0.91 -4.50
CA LYS A 107 14.53 2.21 -4.30
C LYS A 107 14.30 2.52 -2.83
N GLY A 108 14.34 3.84 -2.59
CA GLY A 108 14.02 4.51 -1.38
C GLY A 108 12.78 4.06 -0.63
N GLY A 109 12.84 4.24 0.65
CA GLY A 109 11.76 3.93 1.57
C GLY A 109 10.54 4.82 1.38
N ALA A 110 9.55 4.62 2.24
CA ALA A 110 8.26 5.33 2.21
C ALA A 110 8.26 6.63 3.04
N ALA A 111 9.41 7.29 3.22
CA ALA A 111 9.52 8.47 4.08
C ALA A 111 9.23 9.81 3.37
N GLY A 112 8.95 9.82 2.06
CA GLY A 112 8.87 11.02 1.24
C GLY A 112 10.21 11.39 0.61
N GLY A 113 10.41 12.65 0.22
CA GLY A 113 11.66 13.12 -0.39
C GLY A 113 11.77 14.64 -0.40
N GLY A 114 13.01 15.14 -0.58
CA GLY A 114 13.31 16.56 -0.49
C GLY A 114 12.90 17.15 0.86
N TYR A 115 12.23 18.28 0.86
CA TYR A 115 11.74 18.93 2.07
C TYR A 115 10.36 18.44 2.54
N ALA A 116 9.79 17.43 1.88
CA ALA A 116 8.55 16.78 2.30
C ALA A 116 8.83 15.33 2.75
N GLN A 117 9.36 15.19 3.96
CA GLN A 117 9.77 13.91 4.54
C GLN A 117 9.19 13.69 5.94
N VAL A 118 9.03 12.41 6.31
CA VAL A 118 8.75 11.95 7.67
C VAL A 118 10.07 11.53 8.34
N ILE A 119 10.24 11.90 9.58
CA ILE A 119 11.45 11.63 10.38
C ILE A 119 11.09 10.95 11.71
N PRO A 120 12.00 10.12 12.26
CA PRO A 120 13.39 9.83 11.84
C PRO A 120 13.47 8.86 10.63
N MET A 121 14.05 9.32 9.53
CA MET A 121 14.09 8.59 8.26
C MET A 121 14.82 7.25 8.36
N GLU A 122 15.96 7.20 9.03
CA GLU A 122 16.78 5.99 9.19
C GLU A 122 16.01 4.90 9.92
N ASP A 123 15.40 5.22 11.05
CA ASP A 123 14.63 4.27 11.85
C ASP A 123 13.45 3.71 11.05
N ILE A 124 12.72 4.60 10.36
CA ILE A 124 11.55 4.21 9.54
C ILE A 124 11.95 3.21 8.44
N ASN A 125 13.09 3.44 7.80
CA ASN A 125 13.52 2.63 6.64
C ASN A 125 14.30 1.37 7.02
N LEU A 126 14.76 1.24 8.26
CA LEU A 126 15.54 0.08 8.73
C LEU A 126 14.77 -0.71 9.78
N HIS A 127 15.08 -0.53 11.05
CA HIS A 127 14.39 -1.19 12.16
C HIS A 127 13.55 -0.16 12.91
N PHE A 128 12.28 -0.08 12.56
CA PHE A 128 11.41 0.97 13.09
C PHE A 128 10.97 0.69 14.55
N THR A 129 9.97 -0.16 14.73
CA THR A 129 9.43 -0.54 16.05
C THR A 129 9.23 -2.05 16.18
N GLY A 130 9.58 -2.81 15.14
CA GLY A 130 9.53 -4.27 15.14
C GLY A 130 8.27 -4.88 14.53
N ASP A 131 7.38 -4.10 13.90
CA ASP A 131 6.10 -4.60 13.37
C ASP A 131 6.32 -5.63 12.26
N ILE A 132 7.23 -5.37 11.32
CA ILE A 132 7.54 -6.31 10.23
C ILE A 132 8.21 -7.57 10.78
N HIS A 133 9.06 -7.47 11.81
CA HIS A 133 9.62 -8.64 12.48
C HIS A 133 8.52 -9.48 13.15
N ALA A 134 7.56 -8.84 13.83
CA ALA A 134 6.43 -9.53 14.43
C ALA A 134 5.58 -10.27 13.38
N VAL A 135 5.30 -9.63 12.23
CA VAL A 135 4.60 -10.24 11.09
C VAL A 135 5.37 -11.45 10.55
N THR A 136 6.69 -11.31 10.34
CA THR A 136 7.57 -12.39 9.88
C THR A 136 7.53 -13.58 10.83
N THR A 137 7.68 -13.31 12.13
CA THR A 137 7.69 -14.35 13.16
C THR A 137 6.33 -15.03 13.29
N ALA A 138 5.23 -14.28 13.24
CA ALA A 138 3.86 -14.80 13.28
C ALA A 138 3.55 -15.70 12.08
N ASN A 139 3.95 -15.28 10.89
CA ASN A 139 3.80 -16.09 9.67
C ASN A 139 4.59 -17.40 9.75
N ASN A 140 5.81 -17.34 10.23
CA ASN A 140 6.69 -18.51 10.34
C ASN A 140 6.28 -19.44 11.49
N LEU A 141 5.65 -18.93 12.53
CA LEU A 141 5.03 -19.75 13.57
C LEU A 141 3.91 -20.62 12.99
N ILE A 142 3.05 -20.07 12.13
CA ILE A 142 2.00 -20.86 11.45
C ILE A 142 2.62 -21.96 10.61
N ALA A 143 3.67 -21.68 9.83
CA ALA A 143 4.38 -22.69 9.04
C ALA A 143 4.98 -23.78 9.92
N ALA A 144 5.57 -23.42 11.07
CA ALA A 144 6.11 -24.38 12.01
C ALA A 144 5.03 -25.25 12.67
N LEU A 145 3.88 -24.67 13.05
CA LEU A 145 2.74 -25.42 13.58
C LEU A 145 2.18 -26.42 12.57
N LEU A 146 2.06 -26.01 11.30
CA LEU A 146 1.61 -26.85 10.21
C LEU A 146 2.53 -28.08 10.03
N ASP A 147 3.83 -27.84 9.86
CA ASP A 147 4.80 -28.91 9.67
C ASP A 147 4.93 -29.82 10.91
N ASN A 148 4.84 -29.23 12.12
CA ASN A 148 4.81 -30.01 13.36
C ASN A 148 3.55 -30.90 13.47
N HIS A 149 2.38 -30.38 13.07
CA HIS A 149 1.15 -31.16 13.04
C HIS A 149 1.28 -32.41 12.14
N ILE A 150 1.86 -32.23 10.95
CA ILE A 150 2.12 -33.33 10.02
C ILE A 150 3.11 -34.34 10.65
N GLN A 151 4.20 -33.86 11.24
CA GLN A 151 5.23 -34.69 11.89
C GLN A 151 4.68 -35.50 13.07
N GLN A 152 3.74 -34.97 13.83
CA GLN A 152 3.16 -35.58 15.03
C GLN A 152 1.93 -36.47 14.76
N GLY A 153 1.73 -36.89 13.53
CA GLY A 153 0.72 -37.90 13.16
C GLY A 153 -0.42 -37.41 12.28
N ASN A 154 -0.42 -36.12 11.87
CA ASN A 154 -1.32 -35.57 10.85
C ASN A 154 -2.81 -35.94 11.08
N SER A 155 -3.32 -35.69 12.29
CA SER A 155 -4.72 -36.03 12.64
C SER A 155 -5.75 -35.27 11.81
N LEU A 156 -5.40 -34.12 11.25
CA LEU A 156 -6.22 -33.34 10.29
C LEU A 156 -6.16 -33.88 8.86
N ARG A 157 -5.40 -34.94 8.60
CA ARG A 157 -5.27 -35.57 7.29
C ARG A 157 -4.85 -34.61 6.18
N ILE A 158 -3.93 -33.66 6.50
CA ILE A 158 -3.43 -32.67 5.55
C ILE A 158 -2.73 -33.38 4.37
N ASP A 159 -3.12 -33.03 3.14
CA ASP A 159 -2.43 -33.46 1.93
C ASP A 159 -1.17 -32.60 1.72
N ASN A 160 0.00 -33.23 1.86
CA ASN A 160 1.29 -32.56 1.71
C ASN A 160 1.49 -31.88 0.32
N ARG A 161 0.70 -32.27 -0.70
CA ARG A 161 0.72 -31.70 -2.04
C ARG A 161 -0.18 -30.46 -2.17
N ARG A 162 -1.01 -30.21 -1.15
CA ARG A 162 -1.99 -29.10 -1.12
C ARG A 162 -1.76 -28.12 0.02
N ILE A 163 -0.51 -28.01 0.48
CA ILE A 163 -0.08 -26.96 1.40
C ILE A 163 0.10 -25.67 0.59
N ILE A 164 -0.59 -24.60 0.99
CA ILE A 164 -0.56 -23.30 0.31
C ILE A 164 0.17 -22.24 1.12
N TRP A 165 0.42 -22.50 2.41
CA TRP A 165 1.12 -21.57 3.30
C TRP A 165 2.62 -21.67 3.11
N LYS A 166 3.27 -20.50 2.90
CA LYS A 166 4.71 -20.37 2.78
C LYS A 166 5.31 -19.69 4.00
N ARG A 167 6.60 -19.83 4.17
CA ARG A 167 7.39 -19.01 5.10
C ARG A 167 7.58 -17.61 4.54
N CYS A 168 8.07 -16.68 5.36
CA CYS A 168 8.43 -15.37 4.86
C CYS A 168 9.74 -14.84 5.46
N LEU A 169 10.34 -13.88 4.72
CA LEU A 169 11.55 -13.17 5.10
C LEU A 169 11.44 -11.74 4.55
N ASP A 170 11.79 -10.74 5.36
CA ASP A 170 11.73 -9.34 4.91
C ASP A 170 13.01 -8.91 4.19
N MET A 171 13.34 -9.61 3.13
CA MET A 171 14.47 -9.33 2.24
C MET A 171 14.17 -9.82 0.82
N ASN A 172 14.76 -9.15 -0.19
CA ASN A 172 14.68 -9.58 -1.58
C ASN A 172 15.66 -10.73 -1.82
N ASP A 173 15.16 -11.98 -1.87
CA ASP A 173 15.98 -13.16 -2.09
C ASP A 173 15.34 -14.14 -3.09
N ARG A 174 15.77 -14.08 -4.36
CA ARG A 174 15.24 -14.96 -5.42
C ARG A 174 15.56 -16.44 -5.23
N GLN A 175 16.58 -16.78 -4.44
CA GLN A 175 16.96 -18.17 -4.17
C GLN A 175 15.91 -18.91 -3.32
N LEU A 176 15.13 -18.14 -2.54
CA LEU A 176 14.11 -18.67 -1.64
C LEU A 176 12.73 -18.86 -2.29
N ARG A 177 12.55 -18.51 -3.57
CA ARG A 177 11.25 -18.67 -4.26
C ARG A 177 10.72 -20.08 -4.28
N PHE A 178 11.62 -21.03 -4.51
CA PHE A 178 11.35 -22.46 -4.53
C PHE A 178 12.48 -23.18 -3.83
N ILE A 179 12.16 -23.94 -2.78
CA ILE A 179 13.11 -24.71 -1.98
C ILE A 179 12.53 -26.10 -1.71
N VAL A 180 13.36 -26.99 -1.22
CA VAL A 180 12.91 -28.24 -0.60
C VAL A 180 13.22 -28.14 0.89
N ASN A 181 12.20 -28.23 1.74
CA ASN A 181 12.36 -28.30 3.20
C ASN A 181 12.25 -29.75 3.72
N GLY A 182 12.48 -29.96 5.04
CA GLY A 182 12.34 -31.25 5.70
C GLY A 182 13.41 -32.28 5.36
N LEU A 183 14.55 -31.87 4.77
CA LEU A 183 15.69 -32.76 4.47
C LEU A 183 16.42 -33.19 5.75
N GLY A 184 17.16 -34.32 5.70
CA GLY A 184 17.96 -34.86 6.80
C GLY A 184 17.29 -36.01 7.56
N GLY A 185 16.25 -36.59 7.00
CA GLY A 185 15.57 -37.81 7.49
C GLY A 185 14.42 -37.55 8.45
N LYS A 186 13.83 -38.62 8.92
CA LYS A 186 12.58 -38.66 9.70
C LYS A 186 12.51 -37.64 10.89
N PRO A 187 13.58 -37.37 11.64
CA PRO A 187 13.52 -36.39 12.71
C PRO A 187 13.24 -34.97 12.26
N ASN A 188 13.53 -34.65 10.99
CA ASN A 188 13.43 -33.28 10.44
C ASN A 188 12.12 -33.01 9.67
N GLY A 189 11.22 -33.99 9.61
CA GLY A 189 9.93 -33.85 8.95
C GLY A 189 9.83 -34.61 7.61
N THR A 190 8.83 -34.23 6.82
CA THR A 190 8.56 -34.80 5.50
C THR A 190 9.10 -33.84 4.42
N PRO A 191 10.05 -34.28 3.57
CA PRO A 191 10.54 -33.46 2.47
C PRO A 191 9.41 -33.06 1.52
N ARG A 192 9.31 -31.75 1.25
CA ARG A 192 8.35 -31.19 0.31
C ARG A 192 8.89 -29.93 -0.34
N GLU A 193 8.33 -29.59 -1.50
CA GLU A 193 8.52 -28.28 -2.09
C GLU A 193 7.88 -27.19 -1.20
N ASP A 194 8.58 -26.11 -1.01
CA ASP A 194 8.16 -24.93 -0.25
C ASP A 194 8.75 -23.66 -0.89
N GLY A 195 8.61 -22.52 -0.25
CA GLY A 195 9.21 -21.27 -0.64
C GLY A 195 9.03 -20.20 0.43
N PHE A 196 9.59 -19.03 0.15
CA PHE A 196 9.42 -17.84 0.98
C PHE A 196 8.73 -16.76 0.19
N ASP A 197 7.81 -16.07 0.83
CA ASP A 197 7.30 -14.78 0.38
C ASP A 197 8.02 -13.65 1.15
N ILE A 198 8.08 -12.44 0.60
CA ILE A 198 8.53 -11.30 1.40
C ILE A 198 7.46 -10.98 2.45
N SER A 199 7.88 -10.58 3.66
CA SER A 199 6.96 -10.41 4.82
C SER A 199 5.76 -9.53 4.52
N VAL A 200 5.96 -8.45 3.76
CA VAL A 200 4.90 -7.51 3.36
C VAL A 200 3.96 -8.05 2.26
N ALA A 201 4.28 -9.22 1.68
CA ALA A 201 3.40 -9.95 0.77
C ALA A 201 2.56 -11.03 1.49
N SER A 202 2.84 -11.30 2.76
CA SER A 202 2.13 -12.32 3.55
C SER A 202 0.68 -11.93 3.84
N GLU A 203 -0.18 -12.92 4.00
CA GLU A 203 -1.55 -12.69 4.45
C GLU A 203 -1.59 -12.12 5.88
N ILE A 204 -0.61 -12.43 6.73
CA ILE A 204 -0.49 -11.85 8.09
C ILE A 204 -0.35 -10.33 8.03
N MET A 205 0.45 -9.78 7.10
CA MET A 205 0.53 -8.33 6.92
C MET A 205 -0.82 -7.73 6.51
N ALA A 206 -1.55 -8.37 5.62
CA ALA A 206 -2.88 -7.92 5.21
C ALA A 206 -3.89 -7.99 6.37
N VAL A 207 -3.88 -9.08 7.14
CA VAL A 207 -4.72 -9.25 8.35
C VAL A 207 -4.43 -8.16 9.37
N LEU A 208 -3.16 -7.90 9.69
CA LEU A 208 -2.76 -6.83 10.61
C LEU A 208 -3.33 -5.47 10.17
N CYS A 209 -3.20 -5.15 8.89
CA CYS A 209 -3.66 -3.86 8.35
C CYS A 209 -5.18 -3.71 8.24
N LEU A 210 -5.91 -4.83 8.12
CA LEU A 210 -7.37 -4.84 7.96
C LEU A 210 -8.13 -5.19 9.24
N SER A 211 -7.44 -5.31 10.38
CA SER A 211 -8.07 -5.58 11.68
C SER A 211 -8.49 -4.29 12.38
N ASN A 212 -9.65 -4.35 13.06
CA ASN A 212 -10.24 -3.24 13.78
C ASN A 212 -9.84 -3.20 15.26
N ASP A 213 -9.47 -4.35 15.82
CA ASP A 213 -9.04 -4.55 17.21
C ASP A 213 -8.33 -5.90 17.35
N LEU A 214 -7.93 -6.26 18.56
CA LEU A 214 -7.19 -7.49 18.84
C LEU A 214 -8.07 -8.75 18.69
N ASP A 215 -9.35 -8.67 19.01
CA ASP A 215 -10.27 -9.80 18.87
C ASP A 215 -10.57 -10.07 17.40
N ASP A 216 -10.79 -9.03 16.60
CA ASP A 216 -10.95 -9.12 15.15
C ASP A 216 -9.67 -9.68 14.49
N LEU A 217 -8.47 -9.22 14.93
CA LEU A 217 -7.19 -9.78 14.50
C LEU A 217 -7.13 -11.29 14.75
N LYS A 218 -7.43 -11.72 15.96
CA LYS A 218 -7.40 -13.14 16.36
C LYS A 218 -8.40 -13.98 15.57
N GLN A 219 -9.60 -13.47 15.35
CA GLN A 219 -10.62 -14.14 14.52
C GLN A 219 -10.17 -14.27 13.06
N LYS A 220 -9.63 -13.20 12.48
CA LYS A 220 -9.12 -13.20 11.10
C LYS A 220 -7.96 -14.17 10.93
N VAL A 221 -7.00 -14.16 11.85
CA VAL A 221 -5.91 -15.14 11.87
C VAL A 221 -6.44 -16.57 11.90
N GLY A 222 -7.46 -16.85 12.72
CA GLY A 222 -8.08 -18.17 12.79
C GLY A 222 -8.65 -18.65 11.47
N LYS A 223 -9.15 -17.75 10.61
CA LYS A 223 -9.77 -18.06 9.30
C LYS A 223 -8.75 -18.30 8.18
N ILE A 224 -7.48 -17.99 8.37
CA ILE A 224 -6.43 -18.20 7.35
C ILE A 224 -6.40 -19.66 6.96
N ILE A 225 -6.53 -19.95 5.65
CA ILE A 225 -6.38 -21.29 5.09
C ILE A 225 -4.89 -21.56 4.85
N VAL A 226 -4.38 -22.64 5.41
CA VAL A 226 -2.95 -23.02 5.33
C VAL A 226 -2.70 -24.22 4.41
N ALA A 227 -3.70 -25.10 4.27
CA ALA A 227 -3.63 -26.31 3.48
C ALA A 227 -5.04 -26.84 3.16
N TYR A 228 -5.10 -27.94 2.42
CA TYR A 228 -6.30 -28.75 2.25
C TYR A 228 -6.04 -30.18 2.72
N ASP A 229 -7.08 -30.84 3.25
CA ASP A 229 -7.03 -32.25 3.59
C ASP A 229 -7.17 -33.15 2.35
N TYR A 230 -7.05 -34.47 2.51
CA TYR A 230 -7.19 -35.44 1.40
C TYR A 230 -8.58 -35.46 0.78
N ASP A 231 -9.60 -34.96 1.47
CA ASP A 231 -10.98 -34.88 0.97
C ASP A 231 -11.26 -33.52 0.28
N GLY A 232 -10.29 -32.58 0.30
CA GLY A 232 -10.37 -31.27 -0.35
C GLY A 232 -10.95 -30.19 0.55
N ASN A 233 -11.17 -30.44 1.84
CA ASN A 233 -11.63 -29.42 2.78
C ASN A 233 -10.46 -28.49 3.19
N PRO A 234 -10.71 -27.18 3.37
CA PRO A 234 -9.70 -26.26 3.85
C PRO A 234 -9.31 -26.58 5.29
N VAL A 235 -8.02 -26.51 5.59
CA VAL A 235 -7.45 -26.55 6.93
C VAL A 235 -6.98 -25.16 7.29
N THR A 236 -7.44 -24.67 8.44
CA THR A 236 -7.21 -23.29 8.89
C THR A 236 -6.22 -23.21 10.04
N VAL A 237 -5.78 -21.97 10.38
CA VAL A 237 -4.97 -21.72 11.59
C VAL A 237 -5.75 -22.08 12.85
N ALA A 238 -7.08 -21.93 12.87
CA ALA A 238 -7.92 -22.35 14.00
C ALA A 238 -7.90 -23.86 14.22
N ASP A 239 -7.88 -24.67 13.14
CA ASP A 239 -7.74 -26.13 13.23
C ASP A 239 -6.40 -26.53 13.82
N LEU A 240 -5.34 -25.77 13.55
CA LEU A 240 -4.02 -25.91 14.17
C LEU A 240 -3.96 -25.34 15.60
N LYS A 241 -5.02 -24.67 16.08
CA LYS A 241 -5.11 -23.99 17.39
C LYS A 241 -4.04 -22.91 17.58
N GLY A 242 -3.57 -22.28 16.50
CA GLY A 242 -2.45 -21.35 16.48
C GLY A 242 -2.85 -19.87 16.66
N GLN A 243 -4.13 -19.50 16.49
CA GLN A 243 -4.57 -18.12 16.39
C GLN A 243 -4.26 -17.28 17.63
N GLY A 244 -4.30 -17.88 18.82
CA GLY A 244 -3.98 -17.18 20.08
C GLY A 244 -2.50 -16.81 20.17
N ALA A 245 -1.60 -17.74 19.84
CA ALA A 245 -0.15 -17.50 19.86
C ALA A 245 0.27 -16.48 18.80
N VAL A 246 -0.34 -16.54 17.61
CA VAL A 246 -0.12 -15.56 16.53
C VAL A 246 -0.59 -14.18 16.95
N ALA A 247 -1.79 -14.05 17.54
CA ALA A 247 -2.29 -12.78 18.07
C ALA A 247 -1.40 -12.20 19.18
N ALA A 248 -0.84 -13.06 20.05
CA ALA A 248 0.10 -12.63 21.10
C ALA A 248 1.39 -12.03 20.49
N LEU A 249 1.92 -12.58 19.40
CA LEU A 249 3.07 -12.01 18.68
C LEU A 249 2.75 -10.66 18.02
N LEU A 250 1.51 -10.45 17.60
CA LEU A 250 1.07 -9.27 16.85
C LEU A 250 0.46 -8.17 17.73
N LYS A 251 0.25 -8.37 19.03
CA LYS A 251 -0.48 -7.44 19.89
C LYS A 251 0.10 -6.02 19.91
N ASP A 252 1.42 -5.89 19.97
CA ASP A 252 2.09 -4.59 19.97
C ASP A 252 2.27 -4.06 18.54
N ALA A 253 2.40 -4.94 17.56
CA ALA A 253 2.42 -4.57 16.15
C ALA A 253 1.06 -4.01 15.65
N LEU A 254 -0.04 -4.26 16.36
CA LEU A 254 -1.35 -3.69 16.03
C LEU A 254 -1.46 -2.19 16.38
N LYS A 255 -0.61 -1.69 17.28
CA LYS A 255 -0.55 -0.27 17.68
C LYS A 255 0.17 0.54 16.60
N PRO A 256 -0.45 1.61 16.05
CA PRO A 256 0.20 2.46 15.06
C PRO A 256 1.40 3.23 15.61
N ASN A 257 2.36 3.51 14.75
CA ASN A 257 3.58 4.24 15.09
C ASN A 257 3.40 5.73 14.81
N LEU A 258 3.51 6.56 15.84
CA LEU A 258 3.50 8.01 15.76
C LEU A 258 4.92 8.54 15.53
N VAL A 259 5.07 9.40 14.54
CA VAL A 259 6.27 10.16 14.18
C VAL A 259 5.88 11.57 13.71
N GLN A 260 6.77 12.28 13.06
CA GLN A 260 6.54 13.65 12.59
C GLN A 260 7.17 13.89 11.22
N THR A 261 6.71 14.94 10.52
CA THR A 261 7.38 15.45 9.32
C THR A 261 8.54 16.38 9.72
N LEU A 262 9.33 16.83 8.72
CA LEU A 262 10.33 17.89 8.90
C LEU A 262 9.72 19.19 9.48
N GLU A 263 8.44 19.46 9.20
CA GLU A 263 7.69 20.63 9.70
C GLU A 263 6.93 20.32 11.00
N ASN A 264 7.17 19.15 11.60
CA ASN A 264 6.52 18.67 12.82
C ASN A 264 4.99 18.47 12.70
N THR A 265 4.48 18.16 11.51
CA THR A 265 3.13 17.62 11.34
C THR A 265 3.11 16.18 11.84
N PRO A 266 2.12 15.81 12.69
CA PRO A 266 2.02 14.43 13.16
C PRO A 266 1.80 13.45 12.00
N ALA A 267 2.47 12.30 12.05
CA ALA A 267 2.32 11.25 11.08
C ALA A 267 2.23 9.87 11.75
N PHE A 268 1.27 9.04 11.30
CA PHE A 268 1.21 7.63 11.63
C PHE A 268 1.83 6.82 10.50
N ILE A 269 2.75 5.91 10.85
CA ILE A 269 3.32 4.94 9.91
C ILE A 269 2.98 3.56 10.44
N HIS A 270 2.20 2.78 9.68
CA HIS A 270 1.74 1.49 10.18
C HIS A 270 1.32 0.52 9.08
N GLY A 271 1.96 -0.66 9.07
CA GLY A 271 1.74 -1.73 8.10
C GLY A 271 2.21 -1.39 6.69
N GLY A 272 2.59 -2.38 5.92
CA GLY A 272 3.21 -2.19 4.61
C GLY A 272 2.81 -3.21 3.55
N PRO A 273 1.52 -3.56 3.37
CA PRO A 273 1.12 -4.57 2.39
C PRO A 273 1.42 -4.10 0.96
N PHE A 274 1.92 -5.01 0.12
CA PHE A 274 2.18 -4.71 -1.28
C PHE A 274 0.88 -4.47 -2.05
N ALA A 275 0.88 -3.45 -2.93
CA ALA A 275 -0.30 -3.06 -3.68
C ALA A 275 -0.57 -3.90 -4.94
N ASN A 276 0.38 -4.72 -5.39
CA ASN A 276 0.22 -5.60 -6.54
C ASN A 276 -0.33 -6.98 -6.20
N ILE A 277 -0.40 -7.35 -4.92
CA ILE A 277 -0.91 -8.66 -4.45
C ILE A 277 -1.79 -8.57 -3.19
N ALA A 278 -1.84 -7.41 -2.54
CA ALA A 278 -2.68 -7.12 -1.40
C ALA A 278 -3.31 -5.73 -1.57
N HIS A 279 -3.97 -5.20 -0.55
CA HIS A 279 -4.69 -3.93 -0.66
C HIS A 279 -3.80 -2.68 -0.74
N GLY A 280 -2.51 -2.77 -0.43
CA GLY A 280 -1.52 -1.73 -0.72
C GLY A 280 -1.69 -0.40 0.02
N CYS A 281 -2.30 -0.42 1.20
CA CYS A 281 -2.58 0.76 2.01
C CYS A 281 -2.11 0.53 3.45
N ASN A 282 -1.92 1.61 4.21
CA ASN A 282 -1.68 1.50 5.65
C ASN A 282 -2.86 0.87 6.40
N SER A 283 -2.71 0.64 7.69
CA SER A 283 -3.72 -0.03 8.50
C SER A 283 -5.03 0.77 8.65
N ILE A 284 -6.12 0.05 8.88
CA ILE A 284 -7.40 0.63 9.31
C ILE A 284 -7.21 1.37 10.63
N MET A 285 -6.46 0.78 11.57
CA MET A 285 -6.20 1.32 12.89
C MET A 285 -5.56 2.71 12.83
N ALA A 286 -4.47 2.87 12.07
CA ALA A 286 -3.80 4.16 11.91
C ALA A 286 -4.73 5.22 11.30
N THR A 287 -5.53 4.85 10.31
CA THR A 287 -6.46 5.77 9.65
C THR A 287 -7.60 6.18 10.58
N LYS A 288 -8.20 5.25 11.33
CA LYS A 288 -9.28 5.56 12.29
C LYS A 288 -8.81 6.44 13.43
N ILE A 289 -7.65 6.13 14.03
CA ILE A 289 -7.07 6.98 15.08
C ILE A 289 -6.78 8.38 14.53
N ALA A 290 -6.19 8.49 13.35
CA ALA A 290 -5.93 9.79 12.73
C ALA A 290 -7.21 10.59 12.50
N LEU A 291 -8.29 9.97 12.04
CA LEU A 291 -9.59 10.63 11.81
C LEU A 291 -10.23 11.12 13.11
N LYS A 292 -10.07 10.39 14.20
CA LYS A 292 -10.55 10.83 15.52
C LYS A 292 -9.72 11.99 16.10
N LEU A 293 -8.47 12.11 15.74
CA LEU A 293 -7.55 13.09 16.33
C LEU A 293 -7.39 14.36 15.47
N GLY A 294 -7.54 14.30 14.16
CA GLY A 294 -7.32 15.42 13.24
C GLY A 294 -8.59 15.94 12.57
N ASP A 295 -8.51 17.16 12.01
CA ASP A 295 -9.55 17.72 11.16
C ASP A 295 -9.45 17.19 9.73
N TYR A 296 -8.21 16.95 9.27
CA TYR A 296 -7.88 16.42 7.96
C TYR A 296 -6.86 15.28 8.10
N VAL A 297 -7.12 14.17 7.44
CA VAL A 297 -6.21 13.02 7.36
C VAL A 297 -5.81 12.80 5.92
N VAL A 298 -4.50 12.87 5.66
CA VAL A 298 -3.93 12.61 4.33
C VAL A 298 -3.30 11.22 4.33
N THR A 299 -3.80 10.34 3.49
CA THR A 299 -3.27 8.98 3.35
C THR A 299 -2.99 8.64 1.90
N GLU A 300 -2.24 7.58 1.65
CA GLU A 300 -1.91 7.16 0.30
C GLU A 300 -2.28 5.70 0.01
N ALA A 301 -2.48 5.39 -1.28
CA ALA A 301 -2.56 4.03 -1.79
C ALA A 301 -1.40 3.73 -2.75
N GLY A 302 -0.91 2.50 -2.73
CA GLY A 302 0.25 2.08 -3.54
C GLY A 302 -0.03 2.07 -5.04
N PHE A 303 0.96 2.39 -5.86
CA PHE A 303 0.90 2.43 -7.33
C PHE A 303 -0.12 3.44 -7.88
N GLY A 304 -0.71 3.14 -9.04
CA GLY A 304 -1.71 3.97 -9.68
C GLY A 304 -3.13 3.80 -9.12
N ALA A 305 -4.02 4.71 -9.50
CA ALA A 305 -5.40 4.68 -9.01
C ALA A 305 -6.17 3.44 -9.46
N ASP A 306 -5.77 2.82 -10.55
CA ASP A 306 -6.33 1.57 -11.06
C ASP A 306 -6.09 0.37 -10.13
N LEU A 307 -5.01 0.39 -9.35
CA LEU A 307 -4.67 -0.66 -8.38
C LEU A 307 -4.85 -0.17 -6.94
N GLY A 308 -4.15 0.90 -6.56
CA GLY A 308 -4.12 1.35 -5.18
C GLY A 308 -5.43 1.96 -4.72
N ALA A 309 -5.97 2.95 -5.44
CA ALA A 309 -7.22 3.58 -5.04
C ALA A 309 -8.41 2.62 -5.15
N GLU A 310 -8.45 1.77 -6.19
CA GLU A 310 -9.47 0.72 -6.32
C GLU A 310 -9.49 -0.16 -5.07
N LYS A 311 -8.34 -0.70 -4.64
CA LYS A 311 -8.27 -1.59 -3.46
C LYS A 311 -8.48 -0.85 -2.14
N PHE A 312 -8.05 0.41 -2.05
CA PHE A 312 -8.39 1.25 -0.91
C PHE A 312 -9.91 1.34 -0.74
N ILE A 313 -10.63 1.57 -1.83
CA ILE A 313 -12.08 1.74 -1.83
C ILE A 313 -12.78 0.37 -1.69
N ASP A 314 -12.53 -0.57 -2.59
CA ASP A 314 -13.28 -1.81 -2.64
C ASP A 314 -12.88 -2.86 -1.59
N ILE A 315 -11.71 -2.73 -0.97
CA ILE A 315 -11.28 -3.61 0.11
C ILE A 315 -11.23 -2.88 1.45
N LYS A 316 -10.33 -1.88 1.61
CA LYS A 316 -10.12 -1.24 2.91
C LYS A 316 -11.36 -0.47 3.39
N CYS A 317 -11.94 0.38 2.55
CA CYS A 317 -13.14 1.13 2.92
C CYS A 317 -14.34 0.20 3.16
N ARG A 318 -14.50 -0.84 2.35
CA ARG A 318 -15.58 -1.82 2.52
C ARG A 318 -15.51 -2.56 3.87
N ILE A 319 -14.31 -2.96 4.30
CA ILE A 319 -14.10 -3.68 5.57
C ILE A 319 -14.22 -2.73 6.78
N SER A 320 -13.75 -1.48 6.63
CA SER A 320 -13.63 -0.54 7.75
C SER A 320 -14.78 0.44 7.91
N GLY A 321 -15.61 0.61 6.86
CA GLY A 321 -16.63 1.66 6.80
C GLY A 321 -16.10 3.06 6.47
N LEU A 322 -14.79 3.21 6.22
CA LEU A 322 -14.17 4.49 5.85
C LEU A 322 -14.71 4.99 4.50
N LYS A 323 -14.77 6.33 4.37
CA LYS A 323 -15.19 6.99 3.13
C LYS A 323 -14.29 8.20 2.88
N PRO A 324 -13.51 8.21 1.78
CA PRO A 324 -12.76 9.41 1.41
C PRO A 324 -13.68 10.59 1.08
N ASP A 325 -13.28 11.79 1.49
CA ASP A 325 -13.97 13.03 1.12
C ASP A 325 -13.45 13.60 -0.21
N ALA A 326 -12.16 13.38 -0.52
CA ALA A 326 -11.53 13.77 -1.79
C ALA A 326 -10.39 12.83 -2.17
N VAL A 327 -10.03 12.83 -3.45
CA VAL A 327 -8.89 12.08 -3.99
C VAL A 327 -7.94 13.02 -4.71
N VAL A 328 -6.66 12.96 -4.36
CA VAL A 328 -5.58 13.66 -5.07
C VAL A 328 -4.86 12.67 -5.99
N ILE A 329 -4.83 12.97 -7.29
CA ILE A 329 -4.16 12.16 -8.31
C ILE A 329 -2.84 12.84 -8.67
N VAL A 330 -1.72 12.23 -8.30
CA VAL A 330 -0.39 12.76 -8.62
C VAL A 330 0.00 12.38 -10.05
N ALA A 331 0.44 13.36 -10.82
CA ALA A 331 0.97 13.19 -12.16
C ALA A 331 2.26 13.99 -12.35
N THR A 332 3.10 13.58 -13.29
CA THR A 332 4.28 14.33 -13.73
C THR A 332 4.30 14.43 -15.26
N ALA A 333 4.76 15.55 -15.81
CA ALA A 333 4.91 15.69 -17.26
C ALA A 333 5.82 14.59 -17.83
N ARG A 334 6.87 14.18 -17.09
CA ARG A 334 7.79 13.11 -17.47
C ARG A 334 7.09 11.75 -17.59
N ALA A 335 6.28 11.38 -16.60
CA ALA A 335 5.53 10.13 -16.64
C ALA A 335 4.51 10.12 -17.78
N LEU A 336 3.80 11.21 -17.99
CA LEU A 336 2.85 11.33 -19.10
C LEU A 336 3.56 11.22 -20.47
N LYS A 337 4.72 11.88 -20.65
CA LYS A 337 5.52 11.71 -21.87
C LYS A 337 5.95 10.25 -22.10
N LEU A 338 6.37 9.55 -21.04
CA LEU A 338 6.70 8.12 -21.13
C LEU A 338 5.47 7.28 -21.53
N HIS A 339 4.31 7.54 -20.94
CA HIS A 339 3.05 6.89 -21.32
C HIS A 339 2.64 7.19 -22.77
N GLY A 340 3.06 8.31 -23.32
CA GLY A 340 2.88 8.68 -24.72
C GLY A 340 3.94 8.14 -25.67
N GLY A 341 4.90 7.34 -25.16
CA GLY A 341 5.91 6.65 -25.97
C GLY A 341 7.24 7.40 -26.11
N ALA A 342 7.50 8.46 -25.34
CA ALA A 342 8.80 9.11 -25.30
C ALA A 342 9.88 8.17 -24.72
N LEU A 343 11.09 8.26 -25.22
CA LEU A 343 12.24 7.50 -24.71
C LEU A 343 12.67 8.06 -23.33
N LYS A 344 13.17 7.18 -22.48
CA LYS A 344 13.59 7.54 -21.11
C LYS A 344 14.63 8.66 -21.08
N GLU A 345 15.54 8.67 -22.03
CA GLU A 345 16.61 9.65 -22.16
C GLU A 345 16.12 11.03 -22.60
N GLU A 346 14.90 11.12 -23.15
CA GLU A 346 14.31 12.34 -23.69
C GLU A 346 13.28 12.99 -22.76
N LEU A 347 12.97 12.38 -21.63
CA LEU A 347 11.92 12.85 -20.71
C LEU A 347 12.17 14.25 -20.13
N ASN A 348 13.43 14.72 -20.13
CA ASN A 348 13.82 16.06 -19.68
C ASN A 348 13.69 17.14 -20.75
N LYS A 349 13.29 16.77 -21.98
CA LYS A 349 13.05 17.72 -23.10
C LYS A 349 11.56 17.91 -23.27
N GLU A 350 11.18 19.10 -23.75
CA GLU A 350 9.78 19.33 -24.17
C GLU A 350 9.39 18.35 -25.29
N ASN A 351 8.25 17.68 -25.12
CA ASN A 351 7.70 16.77 -26.12
C ASN A 351 6.18 16.76 -26.03
N MET A 352 5.55 17.69 -26.75
CA MET A 352 4.10 17.84 -26.77
C MET A 352 3.40 16.65 -27.40
N ASP A 353 3.96 16.06 -28.48
CA ASP A 353 3.34 14.91 -29.17
C ASP A 353 3.23 13.69 -28.25
N ALA A 354 4.27 13.44 -27.45
CA ALA A 354 4.22 12.37 -26.46
C ALA A 354 3.28 12.72 -25.30
N LEU A 355 3.28 13.97 -24.85
CA LEU A 355 2.40 14.42 -23.78
C LEU A 355 0.91 14.31 -24.19
N GLU A 356 0.56 14.71 -25.42
CA GLU A 356 -0.81 14.60 -25.96
C GLU A 356 -1.32 13.15 -26.01
N LYS A 357 -0.44 12.20 -26.31
CA LYS A 357 -0.80 10.77 -26.27
C LYS A 357 -0.89 10.23 -24.85
N GLY A 358 0.04 10.64 -23.99
CA GLY A 358 0.17 10.09 -22.65
C GLY A 358 -0.81 10.66 -21.64
N ILE A 359 -1.36 11.86 -21.86
CA ILE A 359 -2.34 12.48 -20.98
C ILE A 359 -3.59 11.60 -20.78
N GLU A 360 -3.93 10.77 -21.77
CA GLU A 360 -5.06 9.85 -21.70
C GLU A 360 -4.98 8.88 -20.51
N ASN A 361 -3.77 8.56 -20.01
CA ASN A 361 -3.60 7.77 -18.79
C ASN A 361 -4.13 8.54 -17.59
N LEU A 362 -3.77 9.80 -17.42
CA LEU A 362 -4.27 10.65 -16.33
C LEU A 362 -5.80 10.84 -16.43
N LEU A 363 -6.32 11.14 -17.62
CA LEU A 363 -7.76 11.35 -17.82
C LEU A 363 -8.56 10.09 -17.45
N LYS A 364 -8.06 8.89 -17.76
CA LYS A 364 -8.71 7.63 -17.33
C LYS A 364 -8.75 7.49 -15.82
N HIS A 365 -7.69 7.86 -15.10
CA HIS A 365 -7.68 7.83 -13.64
C HIS A 365 -8.64 8.86 -13.04
N VAL A 366 -8.73 10.06 -13.61
CA VAL A 366 -9.73 11.08 -13.23
C VAL A 366 -11.16 10.54 -13.44
N GLU A 367 -11.44 9.97 -14.61
CA GLU A 367 -12.74 9.33 -14.89
C GLU A 367 -13.07 8.22 -13.88
N ASN A 368 -12.10 7.39 -13.50
CA ASN A 368 -12.31 6.34 -12.51
C ASN A 368 -12.72 6.93 -11.15
N VAL A 369 -12.00 7.94 -10.67
CA VAL A 369 -12.28 8.58 -9.39
C VAL A 369 -13.66 9.23 -9.39
N ASN A 370 -13.97 10.02 -10.42
CA ASN A 370 -15.23 10.75 -10.48
C ASN A 370 -16.43 9.84 -10.79
N ASN A 371 -16.31 8.96 -11.80
CA ASN A 371 -17.46 8.25 -12.35
C ASN A 371 -17.64 6.85 -11.73
N VAL A 372 -16.54 6.12 -11.48
CA VAL A 372 -16.63 4.77 -10.90
C VAL A 372 -16.82 4.86 -9.39
N PHE A 373 -16.03 5.70 -8.71
CA PHE A 373 -16.06 5.79 -7.25
C PHE A 373 -16.88 6.96 -6.70
N GLY A 374 -17.30 7.90 -7.56
CA GLY A 374 -18.15 9.03 -7.18
C GLY A 374 -17.47 10.03 -6.23
N LEU A 375 -16.15 10.13 -6.29
CA LEU A 375 -15.35 10.99 -5.42
C LEU A 375 -14.86 12.23 -6.17
N PRO A 376 -14.80 13.42 -5.55
CA PRO A 376 -14.20 14.58 -6.17
C PRO A 376 -12.68 14.39 -6.29
N ALA A 377 -12.15 14.62 -7.50
CA ALA A 377 -10.73 14.51 -7.80
C ALA A 377 -10.07 15.89 -7.88
N VAL A 378 -8.84 15.97 -7.37
CA VAL A 378 -7.89 17.08 -7.62
C VAL A 378 -6.63 16.47 -8.22
N VAL A 379 -6.08 17.06 -9.28
CA VAL A 379 -4.82 16.61 -9.87
C VAL A 379 -3.67 17.42 -9.28
N ALA A 380 -2.67 16.74 -8.71
CA ALA A 380 -1.42 17.35 -8.29
C ALA A 380 -0.35 17.12 -9.36
N ILE A 381 0.09 18.18 -10.03
CA ILE A 381 1.21 18.13 -10.97
C ILE A 381 2.50 18.28 -10.17
N ASN A 382 3.18 17.17 -9.89
CA ASN A 382 4.49 17.20 -9.21
C ASN A 382 5.54 17.73 -10.19
N ARG A 383 5.89 19.00 -10.01
CA ARG A 383 6.73 19.78 -10.94
C ARG A 383 8.21 19.39 -10.81
N PHE A 384 8.84 19.15 -11.96
CA PHE A 384 10.27 19.02 -12.09
C PHE A 384 10.90 20.28 -12.73
N PRO A 385 12.19 20.61 -12.42
CA PRO A 385 12.84 21.79 -12.99
C PRO A 385 12.92 21.83 -14.52
N THR A 386 12.77 20.68 -15.16
CA THR A 386 12.84 20.53 -16.62
C THR A 386 11.47 20.65 -17.31
N ASP A 387 10.39 20.72 -16.55
CA ASP A 387 9.04 20.84 -17.11
C ASP A 387 8.83 22.24 -17.68
N THR A 388 8.31 22.34 -18.91
CA THR A 388 8.05 23.63 -19.55
C THR A 388 6.65 24.16 -19.20
N GLU A 389 6.48 25.48 -19.20
CA GLU A 389 5.18 26.10 -18.94
C GLU A 389 4.11 25.66 -19.94
N LYS A 390 4.51 25.33 -21.19
CA LYS A 390 3.61 24.83 -22.22
C LYS A 390 3.09 23.44 -21.89
N GLU A 391 3.97 22.54 -21.43
CA GLU A 391 3.56 21.19 -20.97
C GLU A 391 2.62 21.26 -19.77
N LEU A 392 2.97 22.11 -18.78
CA LEU A 392 2.16 22.29 -17.58
C LEU A 392 0.79 22.89 -17.87
N ALA A 393 0.71 23.91 -18.75
CA ALA A 393 -0.54 24.51 -19.20
C ALA A 393 -1.44 23.48 -19.90
N TYR A 394 -0.87 22.67 -20.80
CA TYR A 394 -1.60 21.62 -21.50
C TYR A 394 -2.23 20.61 -20.55
N ILE A 395 -1.48 20.14 -19.53
CA ILE A 395 -2.03 19.21 -18.53
C ILE A 395 -3.21 19.84 -17.78
N LYS A 396 -3.08 21.12 -17.38
CA LYS A 396 -4.17 21.86 -16.70
C LYS A 396 -5.41 21.97 -17.57
N ASP A 397 -5.24 22.37 -18.82
CA ASP A 397 -6.37 22.56 -19.75
C ASP A 397 -7.12 21.25 -19.97
N ARG A 398 -6.39 20.14 -20.17
CA ARG A 398 -7.00 18.81 -20.36
C ARG A 398 -7.76 18.32 -19.12
N CYS A 399 -7.27 18.60 -17.92
CA CYS A 399 -7.99 18.28 -16.68
C CYS A 399 -9.25 19.16 -16.50
N ASN A 400 -9.14 20.46 -16.84
CA ASN A 400 -10.25 21.40 -16.76
C ASN A 400 -11.43 21.00 -17.68
N GLU A 401 -11.14 20.39 -18.86
CA GLU A 401 -12.17 19.84 -19.76
C GLU A 401 -13.04 18.76 -19.09
N LEU A 402 -12.49 18.06 -18.08
CA LEU A 402 -13.22 17.08 -17.26
C LEU A 402 -13.80 17.70 -15.97
N GLY A 403 -13.73 19.02 -15.80
CA GLY A 403 -14.18 19.71 -14.61
C GLY A 403 -13.31 19.49 -13.37
N VAL A 404 -12.04 19.10 -13.57
CA VAL A 404 -11.09 18.81 -12.50
C VAL A 404 -9.93 19.79 -12.54
N ASN A 405 -9.65 20.44 -11.43
CA ASN A 405 -8.52 21.36 -11.33
C ASN A 405 -7.20 20.60 -11.17
N ALA A 406 -6.19 21.02 -11.95
CA ALA A 406 -4.83 20.52 -11.84
C ALA A 406 -3.92 21.61 -11.26
N ILE A 407 -3.36 21.33 -10.10
CA ILE A 407 -2.59 22.29 -9.28
C ILE A 407 -1.11 21.88 -9.31
N LEU A 408 -0.23 22.87 -9.46
CA LEU A 408 1.21 22.62 -9.36
C LEU A 408 1.59 22.33 -7.90
N SER A 409 2.41 21.30 -7.72
CA SER A 409 2.98 20.92 -6.44
C SER A 409 4.51 21.02 -6.50
N GLU A 410 5.08 21.84 -5.65
CA GLU A 410 6.53 22.04 -5.51
C GLU A 410 7.04 21.58 -4.13
N VAL A 411 6.32 20.66 -3.50
CA VAL A 411 6.58 20.24 -2.11
C VAL A 411 7.95 19.59 -1.93
N TRP A 412 8.49 18.94 -2.97
CA TRP A 412 9.84 18.38 -2.91
C TRP A 412 10.89 19.46 -2.61
N ALA A 413 10.78 20.62 -3.25
CA ALA A 413 11.74 21.70 -3.13
C ALA A 413 11.45 22.67 -1.98
N LYS A 414 10.18 22.83 -1.59
CA LYS A 414 9.71 23.90 -0.68
C LYS A 414 8.95 23.38 0.55
N GLY A 415 8.87 22.05 0.74
CA GLY A 415 8.06 21.49 1.83
C GLY A 415 6.58 21.87 1.73
N GLY A 416 5.93 22.08 2.86
CA GLY A 416 4.51 22.44 2.92
C GLY A 416 4.17 23.75 2.20
N GLU A 417 5.09 24.72 2.13
CA GLU A 417 4.88 25.96 1.37
C GLU A 417 4.56 25.69 -0.10
N GLY A 418 5.29 24.73 -0.70
CA GLY A 418 5.06 24.33 -2.10
C GLY A 418 3.76 23.59 -2.36
N GLY A 419 2.99 23.28 -1.31
CA GLY A 419 1.71 22.57 -1.36
C GLY A 419 0.49 23.44 -1.02
N ILE A 420 0.66 24.72 -0.66
CA ILE A 420 -0.44 25.57 -0.18
C ILE A 420 -1.61 25.63 -1.18
N ALA A 421 -1.33 25.93 -2.45
CA ALA A 421 -2.38 26.00 -3.47
C ALA A 421 -3.11 24.65 -3.67
N LEU A 422 -2.40 23.53 -3.55
CA LEU A 422 -3.01 22.20 -3.59
C LEU A 422 -3.91 21.97 -2.37
N ALA A 423 -3.47 22.36 -1.18
CA ALA A 423 -4.24 22.24 0.04
C ALA A 423 -5.53 23.08 0.00
N GLU A 424 -5.44 24.32 -0.47
CA GLU A 424 -6.60 25.21 -0.65
C GLU A 424 -7.63 24.61 -1.60
N GLU A 425 -7.19 24.05 -2.73
CA GLU A 425 -8.08 23.40 -3.68
C GLU A 425 -8.73 22.13 -3.10
N VAL A 426 -7.98 21.31 -2.37
CA VAL A 426 -8.52 20.11 -1.71
C VAL A 426 -9.57 20.51 -0.66
N ILE A 427 -9.31 21.54 0.15
CA ILE A 427 -10.29 22.07 1.10
C ILE A 427 -11.55 22.54 0.37
N ARG A 428 -11.40 23.31 -0.72
CA ARG A 428 -12.52 23.81 -1.52
C ARG A 428 -13.43 22.69 -2.02
N VAL A 429 -12.87 21.63 -2.64
CA VAL A 429 -13.70 20.54 -3.18
C VAL A 429 -14.37 19.70 -2.08
N ILE A 430 -13.77 19.61 -0.90
CA ILE A 430 -14.37 18.95 0.27
C ILE A 430 -15.55 19.79 0.81
N GLU A 431 -15.36 21.10 0.95
CA GLU A 431 -16.38 22.01 1.46
C GLU A 431 -17.59 22.15 0.51
N GLU A 432 -17.38 22.01 -0.80
CA GLU A 432 -18.46 21.97 -1.80
C GLU A 432 -19.33 20.71 -1.69
N GLY A 433 -18.89 19.68 -0.96
CA GLY A 433 -19.70 18.51 -0.62
C GLY A 433 -20.13 17.64 -1.81
N GLN A 434 -19.34 17.57 -2.86
CA GLN A 434 -19.66 16.87 -4.11
C GLN A 434 -19.44 15.33 -4.04
N SER A 435 -19.06 14.78 -2.88
CA SER A 435 -18.81 13.35 -2.74
C SER A 435 -20.10 12.52 -2.84
N ASN A 436 -20.15 11.61 -3.80
CA ASN A 436 -21.18 10.58 -3.94
C ASN A 436 -20.50 9.20 -3.92
N PHE A 437 -19.78 8.95 -2.83
CA PHE A 437 -18.96 7.74 -2.64
C PHE A 437 -19.73 6.46 -2.92
N LYS A 438 -19.14 5.60 -3.74
CA LYS A 438 -19.66 4.27 -4.06
C LYS A 438 -18.52 3.29 -4.33
N TYR A 439 -18.81 2.00 -4.15
CA TYR A 439 -17.93 0.92 -4.54
C TYR A 439 -18.05 0.63 -6.04
N ALA A 440 -17.00 0.05 -6.64
CA ALA A 440 -17.03 -0.30 -8.06
C ALA A 440 -18.06 -1.39 -8.37
N TYR A 441 -18.35 -2.27 -7.41
CA TYR A 441 -19.27 -3.41 -7.59
C TYR A 441 -19.99 -3.78 -6.29
N ASP A 442 -21.13 -4.47 -6.44
CA ASP A 442 -21.80 -5.14 -5.31
C ASP A 442 -21.00 -6.40 -4.93
N VAL A 443 -20.66 -6.52 -3.65
CA VAL A 443 -19.85 -7.63 -3.13
C VAL A 443 -20.57 -8.99 -3.23
N ASN A 444 -21.91 -8.99 -3.31
CA ASN A 444 -22.73 -10.21 -3.41
C ASN A 444 -22.81 -10.81 -4.83
N LEU A 445 -22.25 -10.12 -5.84
CA LEU A 445 -22.15 -10.67 -7.18
C LEU A 445 -21.19 -11.88 -7.22
N PRO A 446 -21.34 -12.81 -8.17
CA PRO A 446 -20.38 -13.88 -8.42
C PRO A 446 -18.96 -13.35 -8.63
N ILE A 447 -17.97 -14.13 -8.25
CA ILE A 447 -16.56 -13.73 -8.34
C ILE A 447 -16.18 -13.27 -9.75
N LYS A 448 -16.60 -14.01 -10.80
CA LYS A 448 -16.32 -13.67 -12.20
C LYS A 448 -16.92 -12.32 -12.59
N GLU A 449 -18.12 -12.01 -12.16
CA GLU A 449 -18.80 -10.74 -12.45
C GLU A 449 -18.06 -9.56 -11.80
N LYS A 450 -17.63 -9.70 -10.54
CA LYS A 450 -16.84 -8.67 -9.84
C LYS A 450 -15.53 -8.38 -10.56
N ILE A 451 -14.81 -9.42 -10.97
CA ILE A 451 -13.56 -9.31 -11.75
C ILE A 451 -13.83 -8.60 -13.08
N GLU A 452 -14.92 -8.94 -13.75
CA GLU A 452 -15.30 -8.34 -15.03
C GLU A 452 -15.67 -6.86 -14.90
N ILE A 453 -16.36 -6.47 -13.84
CA ILE A 453 -16.69 -5.06 -13.53
C ILE A 453 -15.41 -4.25 -13.32
N ILE A 454 -14.46 -4.75 -12.52
CA ILE A 454 -13.17 -4.08 -12.33
C ILE A 454 -12.44 -3.95 -13.67
N ALA A 455 -12.33 -5.02 -14.44
CA ALA A 455 -11.62 -5.02 -15.71
C ALA A 455 -12.22 -4.02 -16.72
N LYS A 456 -13.53 -3.96 -16.84
CA LYS A 456 -14.22 -3.06 -17.78
C LYS A 456 -14.24 -1.61 -17.28
N ASN A 457 -14.67 -1.37 -16.05
CA ASN A 457 -14.93 -0.01 -15.57
C ASN A 457 -13.65 0.69 -15.14
N VAL A 458 -12.75 -0.01 -14.44
CA VAL A 458 -11.51 0.59 -13.91
C VAL A 458 -10.39 0.55 -14.95
N TYR A 459 -10.17 -0.59 -15.60
CA TYR A 459 -9.05 -0.73 -16.55
C TYR A 459 -9.42 -0.34 -17.99
N GLY A 460 -10.70 -0.38 -18.36
CA GLY A 460 -11.15 -0.13 -19.73
C GLY A 460 -10.95 -1.32 -20.67
N ALA A 461 -10.88 -2.55 -20.13
CA ALA A 461 -10.79 -3.77 -20.91
C ALA A 461 -12.13 -4.15 -21.56
N ASP A 462 -12.09 -4.89 -22.66
CA ASP A 462 -13.30 -5.42 -23.34
C ASP A 462 -13.92 -6.61 -22.60
N GLY A 463 -13.17 -7.25 -21.70
CA GLY A 463 -13.62 -8.40 -20.91
C GLY A 463 -12.47 -9.13 -20.26
N VAL A 464 -12.78 -10.33 -19.72
CA VAL A 464 -11.83 -11.17 -18.98
C VAL A 464 -11.78 -12.55 -19.59
N ASP A 465 -10.57 -13.11 -19.68
CA ASP A 465 -10.32 -14.49 -20.06
C ASP A 465 -9.81 -15.28 -18.84
N TYR A 466 -10.30 -16.49 -18.69
CA TYR A 466 -9.91 -17.38 -17.61
C TYR A 466 -9.14 -18.57 -18.19
N VAL A 467 -7.88 -18.73 -17.80
CA VAL A 467 -6.99 -19.77 -18.31
C VAL A 467 -6.55 -20.74 -17.22
N ALA A 468 -6.01 -21.88 -17.64
CA ALA A 468 -5.60 -22.97 -16.76
C ALA A 468 -6.73 -23.37 -15.78
N ASN A 469 -6.43 -23.41 -14.48
CA ASN A 469 -7.38 -23.86 -13.47
C ASN A 469 -8.19 -22.72 -12.84
N SER A 470 -8.05 -21.47 -13.31
CA SER A 470 -8.64 -20.30 -12.63
C SER A 470 -10.17 -20.37 -12.49
N SER A 471 -10.89 -20.85 -13.51
CA SER A 471 -12.36 -21.05 -13.41
C SER A 471 -12.72 -22.08 -12.35
N LYS A 472 -12.00 -23.21 -12.28
CA LYS A 472 -12.24 -24.26 -11.29
C LYS A 472 -11.93 -23.78 -9.87
N GLN A 473 -10.89 -22.97 -9.69
CA GLN A 473 -10.57 -22.36 -8.40
C GLN A 473 -11.66 -21.40 -7.93
N ILE A 474 -12.26 -20.63 -8.86
CA ILE A 474 -13.40 -19.75 -8.54
C ILE A 474 -14.60 -20.59 -8.10
N GLU A 475 -14.95 -21.64 -8.83
CA GLU A 475 -16.05 -22.54 -8.48
C GLU A 475 -15.84 -23.21 -7.12
N GLU A 476 -14.59 -23.63 -6.81
CA GLU A 476 -14.22 -24.17 -5.50
C GLU A 476 -14.44 -23.15 -4.38
N LEU A 477 -13.96 -21.91 -4.55
CA LEU A 477 -14.14 -20.84 -3.55
C LEU A 477 -15.62 -20.46 -3.35
N GLU A 478 -16.40 -20.39 -4.41
CA GLU A 478 -17.84 -20.13 -4.33
C GLU A 478 -18.60 -21.28 -3.63
N SER A 479 -18.22 -22.54 -3.90
CA SER A 479 -18.80 -23.72 -3.23
C SER A 479 -18.48 -23.77 -1.72
N LEU A 480 -17.36 -23.22 -1.31
CA LEU A 480 -16.95 -23.07 0.09
C LEU A 480 -17.60 -21.86 0.80
N GLY A 481 -18.43 -21.08 0.09
CA GLY A 481 -19.16 -19.94 0.65
C GLY A 481 -18.40 -18.62 0.63
N TYR A 482 -17.26 -18.53 -0.09
CA TYR A 482 -16.44 -17.31 -0.16
C TYR A 482 -16.80 -16.39 -1.34
N GLY A 483 -17.91 -16.65 -2.02
CA GLY A 483 -18.35 -15.87 -3.18
C GLY A 483 -18.63 -14.38 -2.89
N ASN A 484 -18.92 -14.02 -1.65
CA ASN A 484 -19.23 -12.65 -1.21
C ASN A 484 -18.02 -11.84 -0.72
N LEU A 485 -16.81 -12.33 -0.90
CA LEU A 485 -15.59 -11.57 -0.57
C LEU A 485 -15.20 -10.60 -1.70
N PRO A 486 -14.61 -9.43 -1.38
CA PRO A 486 -14.07 -8.52 -2.37
C PRO A 486 -12.89 -9.13 -3.14
N ILE A 487 -12.60 -8.55 -4.29
CA ILE A 487 -11.54 -9.01 -5.20
C ILE A 487 -10.32 -8.11 -5.10
N CYS A 488 -9.17 -8.72 -4.91
CA CYS A 488 -7.85 -8.09 -5.03
C CYS A 488 -7.23 -8.49 -6.37
N MET A 489 -7.28 -7.58 -7.35
CA MET A 489 -6.63 -7.81 -8.64
C MET A 489 -5.12 -7.70 -8.51
N ALA A 490 -4.40 -8.78 -8.73
CA ALA A 490 -2.94 -8.83 -8.77
C ALA A 490 -2.47 -8.70 -10.22
N LYS A 491 -2.06 -7.49 -10.60
CA LYS A 491 -1.75 -7.07 -11.96
C LYS A 491 -0.44 -6.29 -12.00
N THR A 492 0.19 -6.18 -13.18
CA THR A 492 1.27 -5.22 -13.38
C THR A 492 0.83 -3.80 -13.02
N GLN A 493 1.68 -3.05 -12.35
CA GLN A 493 1.43 -1.65 -12.00
C GLN A 493 1.68 -0.66 -13.14
N TYR A 494 2.38 -1.08 -14.19
CA TYR A 494 2.88 -0.17 -15.24
C TYR A 494 1.88 0.12 -16.36
N SER A 495 0.75 -0.56 -16.38
CA SER A 495 -0.27 -0.43 -17.42
C SER A 495 -1.67 -0.61 -16.84
N LEU A 496 -2.67 -0.02 -17.48
CA LEU A 496 -4.07 -0.35 -17.22
C LEU A 496 -4.41 -1.78 -17.67
N SER A 497 -3.66 -2.37 -18.63
CA SER A 497 -3.80 -3.78 -19.00
C SER A 497 -2.94 -4.71 -18.13
N ASP A 498 -3.01 -6.01 -18.37
CA ASP A 498 -2.11 -7.02 -17.78
C ASP A 498 -0.78 -7.18 -18.53
N ASP A 499 -0.59 -6.42 -19.63
CA ASP A 499 0.68 -6.34 -20.37
C ASP A 499 1.40 -5.04 -19.99
N PRO A 500 2.57 -5.09 -19.32
CA PRO A 500 3.31 -3.89 -18.89
C PRO A 500 3.83 -3.04 -20.04
N LYS A 501 3.81 -3.54 -21.28
CA LYS A 501 4.25 -2.81 -22.48
C LYS A 501 3.16 -1.93 -23.09
N LYS A 502 1.90 -2.15 -22.73
CA LYS A 502 0.77 -1.36 -23.21
C LYS A 502 0.61 -0.10 -22.37
N LEU A 503 1.40 0.92 -22.67
CA LEU A 503 1.41 2.20 -21.95
C LEU A 503 0.19 3.08 -22.27
N GLY A 504 0.02 4.18 -21.54
CA GLY A 504 -1.03 5.16 -21.77
C GLY A 504 -2.43 4.64 -21.41
N ARG A 505 -3.37 4.79 -22.32
CA ARG A 505 -4.74 4.27 -22.23
C ARG A 505 -4.98 3.23 -23.32
N PRO A 506 -4.58 1.97 -23.10
CA PRO A 506 -4.76 0.91 -24.09
C PRO A 506 -6.25 0.68 -24.39
N LYS A 507 -6.53 0.26 -25.63
CA LYS A 507 -7.86 -0.11 -26.11
C LYS A 507 -7.81 -1.50 -26.75
N ASN A 508 -8.97 -2.14 -26.90
CA ASN A 508 -9.11 -3.45 -27.56
C ASN A 508 -8.21 -4.51 -26.89
N PHE A 509 -8.32 -4.64 -25.57
CA PHE A 509 -7.59 -5.64 -24.80
C PHE A 509 -8.51 -6.36 -23.81
N ARG A 510 -8.10 -7.55 -23.42
CA ARG A 510 -8.77 -8.35 -22.40
C ARG A 510 -7.79 -8.63 -21.26
N ILE A 511 -8.30 -8.78 -20.04
CA ILE A 511 -7.51 -9.18 -18.87
C ILE A 511 -7.50 -10.70 -18.79
N THR A 512 -6.35 -11.32 -18.57
CA THR A 512 -6.22 -12.78 -18.46
C THR A 512 -5.99 -13.18 -17.00
N VAL A 513 -6.98 -13.79 -16.37
CA VAL A 513 -6.85 -14.37 -15.02
C VAL A 513 -6.22 -15.75 -15.13
N ARG A 514 -5.05 -15.93 -14.53
CA ARG A 514 -4.24 -17.17 -14.58
C ARG A 514 -4.40 -18.05 -13.36
N ASN A 515 -4.65 -17.43 -12.20
CA ASN A 515 -4.76 -18.14 -10.94
C ASN A 515 -5.64 -17.31 -9.98
N VAL A 516 -6.33 -17.99 -9.07
CA VAL A 516 -7.14 -17.36 -8.03
C VAL A 516 -6.76 -17.98 -6.69
N LYS A 517 -6.43 -17.14 -5.69
CA LYS A 517 -5.98 -17.60 -4.38
C LYS A 517 -6.88 -17.06 -3.28
N PRO A 518 -7.21 -17.88 -2.26
CA PRO A 518 -7.88 -17.39 -1.07
C PRO A 518 -6.94 -16.53 -0.22
N SER A 519 -7.44 -15.44 0.33
CA SER A 519 -6.85 -14.66 1.42
C SER A 519 -7.98 -14.43 2.44
N ILE A 520 -8.46 -15.53 3.00
CA ILE A 520 -9.73 -15.58 3.73
C ILE A 520 -9.63 -14.90 5.09
N GLY A 521 -8.47 -15.02 5.74
CA GLY A 521 -8.20 -14.30 6.99
C GLY A 521 -8.21 -12.79 6.78
N ALA A 522 -7.61 -12.32 5.70
CA ALA A 522 -7.62 -10.90 5.33
C ALA A 522 -8.99 -10.44 4.77
N GLY A 523 -9.85 -11.37 4.36
CA GLY A 523 -11.21 -11.09 3.90
C GLY A 523 -11.32 -10.67 2.45
N PHE A 524 -10.47 -11.20 1.55
CA PHE A 524 -10.56 -10.97 0.10
C PHE A 524 -10.03 -12.16 -0.71
N ILE A 525 -10.31 -12.16 -2.00
CA ILE A 525 -9.84 -13.15 -2.97
C ILE A 525 -8.84 -12.48 -3.91
N VAL A 526 -7.68 -13.11 -4.13
CA VAL A 526 -6.64 -12.60 -5.02
C VAL A 526 -6.78 -13.21 -6.41
N ALA A 527 -7.04 -12.39 -7.43
CA ALA A 527 -7.08 -12.78 -8.83
C ALA A 527 -5.77 -12.37 -9.53
N LEU A 528 -4.94 -13.35 -9.91
CA LEU A 528 -3.63 -13.13 -10.51
C LEU A 528 -3.75 -13.11 -12.04
N THR A 529 -3.33 -12.01 -12.67
CA THR A 529 -3.40 -11.81 -14.12
C THR A 529 -2.08 -12.05 -14.85
N GLY A 530 -0.99 -12.25 -14.11
CA GLY A 530 0.34 -12.49 -14.65
C GLY A 530 1.23 -13.23 -13.65
N GLU A 531 2.51 -13.30 -13.94
CA GLU A 531 3.51 -13.77 -12.98
C GLU A 531 3.77 -12.65 -11.96
N ILE A 532 3.04 -12.69 -10.86
CA ILE A 532 3.24 -11.75 -9.75
C ILE A 532 4.22 -12.36 -8.77
N MET A 533 5.35 -11.71 -8.60
CA MET A 533 6.40 -12.17 -7.70
C MET A 533 6.12 -11.74 -6.26
N THR A 534 5.92 -12.73 -5.40
CA THR A 534 5.77 -12.56 -3.94
C THR A 534 7.10 -12.56 -3.18
N MET A 535 8.19 -12.93 -3.86
CA MET A 535 9.56 -12.80 -3.38
C MET A 535 10.40 -12.09 -4.45
N PRO A 536 10.61 -10.77 -4.34
CA PRO A 536 11.48 -10.02 -5.25
C PRO A 536 12.93 -10.51 -5.17
N GLY A 537 13.71 -10.24 -6.22
CA GLY A 537 15.16 -10.45 -6.19
C GLY A 537 15.90 -9.12 -6.12
N LEU A 538 17.10 -9.13 -5.59
CA LEU A 538 17.99 -7.96 -5.68
C LEU A 538 18.28 -7.65 -7.16
N PRO A 539 18.35 -6.35 -7.55
CA PRO A 539 18.72 -5.93 -8.91
C PRO A 539 20.22 -6.15 -9.17
N LYS A 540 20.64 -5.87 -10.40
CA LYS A 540 22.06 -5.98 -10.78
C LYS A 540 22.99 -5.08 -9.95
N LYS A 541 22.49 -3.91 -9.54
CA LYS A 541 23.16 -2.97 -8.63
C LYS A 541 22.17 -2.63 -7.52
N PRO A 542 22.19 -3.34 -6.41
CA PRO A 542 21.29 -3.07 -5.29
C PRO A 542 21.75 -1.82 -4.51
N ALA A 543 20.79 -1.15 -3.87
CA ALA A 543 21.09 -0.02 -2.98
C ALA A 543 22.04 -0.42 -1.83
N ALA A 544 22.00 -1.68 -1.43
CA ALA A 544 22.92 -2.25 -0.43
C ALA A 544 24.43 -2.05 -0.75
N GLU A 545 24.80 -1.86 -2.02
CA GLU A 545 26.21 -1.64 -2.40
C GLU A 545 26.73 -0.23 -2.04
N VAL A 546 25.84 0.72 -1.77
CA VAL A 546 26.18 2.13 -1.49
C VAL A 546 25.75 2.59 -0.10
N ILE A 547 24.92 1.82 0.59
CA ILE A 547 24.55 2.09 1.98
C ILE A 547 25.73 1.74 2.88
N ASP A 548 26.14 2.69 3.74
CA ASP A 548 27.23 2.51 4.68
C ASP A 548 26.93 3.23 6.00
N VAL A 549 27.69 2.90 7.04
CA VAL A 549 27.60 3.50 8.37
C VAL A 549 28.97 3.87 8.91
N ASP A 550 29.14 5.08 9.39
CA ASP A 550 30.40 5.50 10.00
C ASP A 550 30.51 5.06 11.47
N ARG A 551 31.69 5.31 12.08
CA ARG A 551 31.98 4.97 13.48
C ARG A 551 31.10 5.69 14.51
N THR A 552 30.38 6.73 14.10
CA THR A 552 29.46 7.48 14.96
C THR A 552 28.03 6.92 14.89
N GLY A 553 27.79 5.96 13.99
CA GLY A 553 26.48 5.39 13.72
C GLY A 553 25.67 6.17 12.68
N ARG A 554 26.25 7.18 12.02
CA ARG A 554 25.61 7.93 10.96
C ARG A 554 25.58 7.13 9.67
N ILE A 555 24.41 7.04 9.05
CA ILE A 555 24.18 6.26 7.84
C ILE A 555 24.31 7.15 6.60
N TYR A 556 24.88 6.59 5.54
CA TYR A 556 25.04 7.21 4.23
C TYR A 556 24.46 6.32 3.14
N GLY A 557 24.11 6.90 2.01
CA GLY A 557 23.60 6.17 0.86
C GLY A 557 22.20 5.59 1.01
N LEU A 558 21.50 5.96 2.07
CA LEU A 558 20.09 5.62 2.27
C LEU A 558 19.22 6.72 1.60
N PHE A 559 19.28 6.81 0.26
CA PHE A 559 18.57 7.77 -0.63
C PHE A 559 19.01 9.22 -0.57
#